data_ccd58b63a3cf248fea2c08cb9c4aedb2
#
_entry.id   ccd58b63a3cf248fea2c08cb9c4aedb2
#
_cell.length_a   1.000
_cell.length_b   1.000
_cell.length_c   1.000
_cell.angle_alpha   90.00
_cell.angle_beta   90.00
_cell.angle_gamma   90.00
#
_symmetry.space_group_name_H-M   'P 1'
#
loop_
_entity.id
_entity.type
_entity.pdbx_description
1 polymer ?
#
loop_
_entity_poly.entity_id
_entity_poly.type
_entity_poly.pdbx_seq_one_letter_code
_entity_poly.pdbx_strand_id
1 'polypeptide(L)'
;MSNEIKNAQITGISISMADHNCLTFRVTVQGACWGCSIGNYKIGTGMLGADYWDASGSGVVAMMKIMDTVGSDTWEGLKGMYCRVEFTEDGTMVQKIGNLIKDKWFDIREFFKKASEATTATYVLDERPEKK
;
A
#
# COMPACT_ATOMS: atom_id res chain seq x y z
N MET A 1 1.88 -3.72 24.94
CA MET A 1 2.78 -2.63 24.57
C MET A 1 2.30 -1.94 23.32
N SER A 2 2.43 -0.65 23.30
CA SER A 2 2.06 0.07 22.09
C SER A 2 3.20 -0.02 21.08
N ASN A 3 2.84 -0.03 19.82
CA ASN A 3 3.81 -0.04 18.73
C ASN A 3 4.39 1.34 18.53
N GLU A 4 5.60 1.39 18.00
CA GLU A 4 6.31 2.64 17.81
C GLU A 4 5.73 3.40 16.63
N ILE A 5 5.49 4.69 16.82
CA ILE A 5 4.99 5.59 15.78
C ILE A 5 6.05 6.66 15.53
N LYS A 6 6.40 6.88 14.27
CA LYS A 6 7.40 7.87 13.90
C LYS A 6 6.92 8.73 12.76
N ASN A 7 7.37 9.97 12.75
CA ASN A 7 7.20 10.85 11.59
C ASN A 7 8.17 10.43 10.50
N ALA A 8 7.74 10.54 9.26
CA ALA A 8 8.53 10.13 8.12
C ALA A 8 8.24 11.02 6.93
N GLN A 9 9.16 11.01 5.98
CA GLN A 9 8.94 11.65 4.69
C GLN A 9 8.92 10.57 3.63
N ILE A 10 7.98 10.68 2.71
CA ILE A 10 7.94 9.78 1.56
C ILE A 10 9.00 10.26 0.57
N THR A 11 10.04 9.46 0.39
CA THR A 11 11.16 9.85 -0.45
C THR A 11 11.15 9.17 -1.80
N GLY A 12 10.33 8.13 -1.97
CA GLY A 12 10.22 7.45 -3.26
C GLY A 12 8.90 6.74 -3.39
N ILE A 13 8.42 6.70 -4.62
CA ILE A 13 7.26 5.92 -4.97
C ILE A 13 7.55 5.24 -6.29
N SER A 14 6.97 4.06 -6.49
CA SER A 14 7.16 3.38 -7.77
C SER A 14 6.01 2.43 -8.04
N ILE A 15 5.83 2.17 -9.32
CA ILE A 15 4.96 1.12 -9.84
C ILE A 15 5.80 0.43 -10.90
N SER A 16 6.01 -0.87 -10.77
CA SER A 16 6.89 -1.56 -11.73
C SER A 16 6.50 -3.02 -11.89
N MET A 17 6.94 -3.58 -13.01
CA MET A 17 6.79 -5.00 -13.33
C MET A 17 8.00 -5.83 -12.91
N ALA A 18 8.78 -5.32 -11.98
CA ALA A 18 10.07 -5.92 -11.65
C ALA A 18 9.98 -7.23 -10.88
N ASP A 19 8.80 -7.59 -10.37
CA ASP A 19 8.67 -8.75 -9.50
C ASP A 19 7.86 -9.86 -10.15
N HIS A 20 8.55 -10.75 -10.87
CA HIS A 20 7.98 -12.01 -11.38
C HIS A 20 6.65 -11.83 -12.12
N ASN A 21 6.62 -10.93 -13.10
CA ASN A 21 5.44 -10.67 -13.92
C ASN A 21 4.27 -10.08 -13.13
N CYS A 22 4.57 -9.46 -11.99
CA CYS A 22 3.57 -8.75 -11.21
C CYS A 22 3.84 -7.27 -11.26
N LEU A 23 2.79 -6.50 -11.48
CA LEU A 23 2.86 -5.05 -11.32
C LEU A 23 2.66 -4.77 -9.84
N THR A 24 3.65 -4.16 -9.22
CA THR A 24 3.62 -3.89 -7.78
C THR A 24 3.83 -2.41 -7.53
N PHE A 25 3.35 -1.94 -6.39
CA PHE A 25 3.66 -0.58 -5.96
C PHE A 25 4.57 -0.61 -4.74
N ARG A 26 5.29 0.49 -4.55
CA ARG A 26 6.17 0.64 -3.41
C ARG A 26 6.20 2.09 -2.97
N VAL A 27 6.18 2.30 -1.67
CA VAL A 27 6.35 3.62 -1.05
C VAL A 27 7.56 3.52 -0.15
N THR A 28 8.55 4.39 -0.37
CA THR A 28 9.74 4.45 0.45
C THR A 28 9.61 5.61 1.41
N VAL A 29 9.82 5.36 2.69
CA VAL A 29 9.70 6.37 3.73
C VAL A 29 11.03 6.48 4.46
N GLN A 30 11.34 7.68 4.93
CA GLN A 30 12.59 7.96 5.62
C GLN A 30 12.32 8.85 6.81
N GLY A 31 13.04 8.59 7.90
CA GLY A 31 13.07 9.47 9.05
C GLY A 31 14.49 9.76 9.44
N ALA A 32 14.69 10.27 10.65
CA ALA A 32 16.03 10.55 11.15
C ALA A 32 16.76 9.23 11.36
N CYS A 33 17.82 8.99 10.60
CA CYS A 33 18.69 7.83 10.75
C CYS A 33 18.02 6.46 10.46
N TRP A 34 16.93 6.47 9.68
CA TRP A 34 16.29 5.21 9.30
C TRP A 34 15.53 5.38 7.99
N GLY A 35 15.31 4.27 7.32
CA GLY A 35 14.50 4.23 6.10
C GLY A 35 13.88 2.87 5.93
N CYS A 36 12.76 2.81 5.21
CA CYS A 36 12.00 1.58 5.06
C CYS A 36 11.13 1.69 3.83
N SER A 37 10.80 0.55 3.23
CA SER A 37 9.87 0.52 2.10
C SER A 37 8.59 -0.20 2.50
N ILE A 38 7.47 0.35 2.06
CA ILE A 38 6.18 -0.29 2.17
C ILE A 38 5.84 -0.71 0.74
N GLY A 39 5.75 -2.00 0.48
CA GLY A 39 5.47 -2.33 -0.89
C GLY A 39 5.60 -3.76 -1.27
N ASN A 40 5.75 -3.93 -2.59
CA ASN A 40 5.69 -5.19 -3.28
C ASN A 40 4.31 -5.81 -3.18
N TYR A 41 3.29 -4.97 -2.97
CA TYR A 41 1.91 -5.42 -3.03
C TYR A 41 1.44 -5.38 -4.49
N LYS A 42 0.82 -6.45 -4.90
CA LYS A 42 0.45 -6.65 -6.29
C LYS A 42 -0.78 -5.83 -6.67
N ILE A 43 -0.69 -5.12 -7.80
CA ILE A 43 -1.83 -4.44 -8.38
C ILE A 43 -2.21 -5.04 -9.73
N GLY A 44 -1.41 -5.97 -10.23
CA GLY A 44 -1.74 -6.66 -11.44
C GLY A 44 -0.76 -7.76 -11.74
N THR A 45 -1.12 -8.60 -12.69
CA THR A 45 -0.27 -9.68 -13.17
C THR A 45 -0.31 -9.68 -14.69
N GLY A 46 0.83 -9.91 -15.32
CA GLY A 46 0.88 -9.96 -16.76
C GLY A 46 2.29 -10.24 -17.21
N MET A 47 2.45 -10.38 -18.52
CA MET A 47 3.77 -10.60 -19.08
C MET A 47 3.90 -9.69 -20.28
N LEU A 48 4.90 -8.81 -20.25
CA LEU A 48 5.13 -7.90 -21.37
C LEU A 48 5.40 -8.71 -22.63
N GLY A 49 4.68 -8.39 -23.68
CA GLY A 49 4.80 -9.11 -24.94
C GLY A 49 3.90 -10.30 -25.08
N ALA A 50 3.08 -10.61 -24.08
CA ALA A 50 2.13 -11.72 -24.13
C ALA A 50 0.71 -11.18 -24.03
N ASP A 51 -0.26 -12.07 -24.14
CA ASP A 51 -1.68 -11.68 -24.14
C ASP A 51 -2.37 -11.97 -22.82
N TYR A 52 -1.64 -11.96 -21.74
CA TYR A 52 -2.23 -12.27 -20.44
C TYR A 52 -2.14 -11.05 -19.53
N TRP A 53 -3.29 -10.57 -19.08
CA TRP A 53 -3.36 -9.39 -18.21
C TRP A 53 -4.46 -9.58 -17.19
N ASP A 54 -4.15 -9.31 -15.93
CA ASP A 54 -5.11 -9.42 -14.85
C ASP A 54 -4.85 -8.32 -13.84
N ALA A 55 -5.91 -7.86 -13.20
CA ALA A 55 -5.81 -6.76 -12.23
C ALA A 55 -6.17 -7.23 -10.84
N SER A 56 -5.53 -6.63 -9.84
CA SER A 56 -5.84 -6.87 -8.45
C SER A 56 -6.57 -5.67 -7.89
N GLY A 57 -7.87 -5.84 -7.61
CA GLY A 57 -8.67 -4.75 -7.07
C GLY A 57 -8.18 -4.30 -5.70
N SER A 58 -7.73 -5.24 -4.87
CA SER A 58 -7.23 -4.88 -3.54
C SER A 58 -5.98 -4.01 -3.63
N GLY A 59 -5.08 -4.28 -4.59
CA GLY A 59 -3.90 -3.47 -4.76
C GLY A 59 -4.23 -2.04 -5.15
N VAL A 60 -5.18 -1.88 -6.08
CA VAL A 60 -5.61 -0.55 -6.51
C VAL A 60 -6.26 0.20 -5.35
N VAL A 61 -7.12 -0.48 -4.59
CA VAL A 61 -7.78 0.16 -3.44
C VAL A 61 -6.76 0.58 -2.41
N ALA A 62 -5.72 -0.24 -2.19
CA ALA A 62 -4.67 0.12 -1.24
C ALA A 62 -3.95 1.40 -1.67
N MET A 63 -3.66 1.55 -2.95
CA MET A 63 -3.03 2.78 -3.45
C MET A 63 -3.93 3.99 -3.19
N MET A 64 -5.22 3.85 -3.46
CA MET A 64 -6.17 4.93 -3.20
C MET A 64 -6.24 5.28 -1.72
N LYS A 65 -6.22 4.27 -0.85
CA LYS A 65 -6.27 4.52 0.59
C LYS A 65 -5.01 5.18 1.11
N ILE A 66 -3.86 4.86 0.54
CA ILE A 66 -2.62 5.54 0.90
C ILE A 66 -2.71 7.02 0.52
N MET A 67 -3.16 7.31 -0.70
CA MET A 67 -3.30 8.70 -1.14
C MET A 67 -4.30 9.45 -0.25
N ASP A 68 -5.43 8.83 0.05
CA ASP A 68 -6.44 9.45 0.89
C ASP A 68 -5.92 9.71 2.29
N THR A 69 -5.18 8.77 2.86
CA THR A 69 -4.67 8.90 4.22
C THR A 69 -3.62 10.00 4.33
N VAL A 70 -2.68 10.05 3.41
CA VAL A 70 -1.60 11.04 3.44
C VAL A 70 -2.12 12.40 2.98
N GLY A 71 -3.06 12.43 2.05
CA GLY A 71 -3.67 13.68 1.60
C GLY A 71 -3.20 14.15 0.23
N SER A 72 -2.87 13.20 -0.66
CA SER A 72 -2.50 13.54 -2.03
C SER A 72 -3.55 12.99 -2.98
N ASP A 73 -3.94 13.78 -3.97
CA ASP A 73 -4.88 13.31 -4.99
C ASP A 73 -4.19 12.72 -6.21
N THR A 74 -2.84 12.62 -6.17
CA THR A 74 -2.10 11.93 -7.21
C THR A 74 -1.09 11.00 -6.56
N TRP A 75 -0.76 9.91 -7.25
CA TRP A 75 0.26 8.98 -6.75
C TRP A 75 1.63 9.66 -6.73
N GLU A 76 1.95 10.38 -7.78
CA GLU A 76 3.22 11.08 -7.88
C GLU A 76 3.36 12.18 -6.84
N GLY A 77 2.24 12.76 -6.43
CA GLY A 77 2.24 13.82 -5.43
C GLY A 77 2.61 13.35 -4.04
N LEU A 78 2.59 12.05 -3.80
CA LEU A 78 3.02 11.51 -2.50
C LEU A 78 4.49 11.76 -2.23
N LYS A 79 5.33 11.76 -3.27
CA LYS A 79 6.77 11.92 -3.08
C LYS A 79 7.06 13.30 -2.52
N GLY A 80 7.78 13.34 -1.42
CA GLY A 80 8.10 14.57 -0.72
C GLY A 80 7.16 14.90 0.42
N MET A 81 6.00 14.25 0.50
CA MET A 81 5.06 14.52 1.58
C MET A 81 5.50 13.86 2.87
N TYR A 82 5.10 14.46 3.97
CA TYR A 82 5.35 13.93 5.31
C TYR A 82 4.15 13.14 5.79
N CYS A 83 4.42 12.11 6.56
CA CYS A 83 3.38 11.23 7.09
C CYS A 83 3.86 10.68 8.43
N ARG A 84 3.02 9.85 9.05
CA ARG A 84 3.43 9.06 10.20
C ARG A 84 3.39 7.60 9.81
N VAL A 85 4.23 6.80 10.46
CA VAL A 85 4.21 5.35 10.26
C VAL A 85 4.18 4.67 11.61
N GLU A 86 3.52 3.53 11.67
CA GLU A 86 3.52 2.68 12.85
C GLU A 86 4.21 1.38 12.50
N PHE A 87 5.20 1.02 13.29
CA PHE A 87 5.96 -0.21 13.08
C PHE A 87 5.28 -1.39 13.74
N THR A 88 5.60 -2.59 13.25
CA THR A 88 5.20 -3.81 13.94
C THR A 88 5.83 -3.85 15.32
N GLU A 89 5.32 -4.72 16.18
CA GLU A 89 5.78 -4.80 17.58
C GLU A 89 7.28 -5.07 17.68
N ASP A 90 7.81 -5.88 16.75
CA ASP A 90 9.25 -6.17 16.74
C ASP A 90 10.07 -5.06 16.08
N GLY A 91 9.43 -4.03 15.52
CA GLY A 91 10.11 -2.89 14.95
C GLY A 91 10.74 -3.10 13.59
N THR A 92 10.44 -4.22 12.93
CA THR A 92 11.13 -4.56 11.68
C THR A 92 10.42 -4.09 10.44
N MET A 93 9.10 -3.83 10.52
CA MET A 93 8.32 -3.46 9.36
C MET A 93 7.35 -2.36 9.71
N VAL A 94 6.98 -1.56 8.70
CA VAL A 94 5.87 -0.62 8.82
C VAL A 94 4.58 -1.37 8.57
N GLN A 95 3.64 -1.27 9.49
CA GLN A 95 2.33 -1.90 9.32
C GLN A 95 1.20 -0.92 9.04
N LYS A 96 1.37 0.35 9.42
CA LYS A 96 0.35 1.38 9.17
C LYS A 96 1.01 2.65 8.67
N ILE A 97 0.29 3.36 7.80
CA ILE A 97 0.68 4.72 7.41
C ILE A 97 -0.42 5.66 7.87
N GLY A 98 -0.05 6.84 8.32
CA GLY A 98 -0.98 7.81 8.85
C GLY A 98 -0.75 9.20 8.34
N ASN A 99 -1.78 10.03 8.44
CA ASN A 99 -1.66 11.45 8.14
C ASN A 99 -0.76 12.10 9.18
N LEU A 100 0.01 13.09 8.76
CA LEU A 100 0.96 13.73 9.68
C LEU A 100 0.27 14.44 10.85
N ILE A 101 -0.90 14.99 10.60
CA ILE A 101 -1.59 15.84 11.58
C ILE A 101 -2.90 15.23 12.03
N LYS A 102 -3.71 14.75 11.09
CA LYS A 102 -5.04 14.22 11.39
C LYS A 102 -4.94 12.81 11.94
N ASP A 103 -5.89 12.44 12.78
CA ASP A 103 -5.98 11.08 13.28
C ASP A 103 -6.63 10.21 12.22
N LYS A 104 -5.87 9.91 11.17
CA LYS A 104 -6.33 9.18 10.02
C LYS A 104 -5.24 8.19 9.62
N TRP A 105 -5.58 6.91 9.64
CA TRP A 105 -4.62 5.82 9.48
C TRP A 105 -5.11 4.77 8.50
N PHE A 106 -4.18 4.15 7.81
CA PHE A 106 -4.47 3.00 6.98
C PHE A 106 -3.55 1.86 7.41
N ASP A 107 -4.17 0.76 7.87
CA ASP A 107 -3.45 -0.44 8.27
C ASP A 107 -3.24 -1.30 7.03
N ILE A 108 -2.11 -1.12 6.39
CA ILE A 108 -1.81 -1.79 5.12
C ILE A 108 -1.71 -3.30 5.32
N ARG A 109 -1.06 -3.70 6.39
CA ARG A 109 -0.81 -5.12 6.65
C ARG A 109 -2.11 -5.86 6.89
N GLU A 110 -2.97 -5.29 7.71
CA GLU A 110 -4.28 -5.90 8.00
C GLU A 110 -5.16 -5.91 6.75
N PHE A 111 -5.09 -4.84 5.96
CA PHE A 111 -5.88 -4.74 4.74
C PHE A 111 -5.54 -5.90 3.79
N PHE A 112 -4.26 -6.15 3.54
CA PHE A 112 -3.87 -7.21 2.62
C PHE A 112 -4.07 -8.60 3.22
N LYS A 113 -3.98 -8.71 4.53
CA LYS A 113 -4.32 -9.98 5.18
C LYS A 113 -5.78 -10.34 4.95
N LYS A 114 -6.68 -9.38 5.12
CA LYS A 114 -8.10 -9.60 4.89
C LYS A 114 -8.39 -9.83 3.42
N ALA A 115 -7.74 -9.12 2.53
CA ALA A 115 -7.93 -9.30 1.11
C ALA A 115 -7.49 -10.69 0.67
N SER A 116 -6.40 -11.19 1.23
CA SER A 116 -5.93 -12.54 0.92
C SER A 116 -6.92 -13.60 1.38
N GLU A 117 -7.51 -13.42 2.55
CA GLU A 117 -8.53 -14.33 3.06
C GLU A 117 -9.79 -14.29 2.21
N ALA A 118 -10.19 -13.10 1.80
CA ALA A 118 -11.39 -12.94 0.98
C ALA A 118 -11.22 -13.52 -0.41
N THR A 119 -10.00 -13.51 -0.92
CA THR A 119 -9.73 -14.04 -2.25
C THR A 119 -10.08 -15.50 -2.36
N THR A 120 -9.85 -16.25 -1.32
CA THR A 120 -10.25 -17.62 -1.35
C THR A 120 -11.73 -17.78 -1.45
N ALA A 121 -12.49 -16.77 -1.06
CA ALA A 121 -13.92 -16.80 -1.14
C ALA A 121 -14.41 -16.12 -2.36
N THR A 122 -13.72 -15.77 -3.29
CA THR A 122 -14.12 -15.13 -4.43
C THR A 122 -14.40 -13.78 -4.31
N TYR A 123 -13.92 -13.02 -4.06
CA TYR A 123 -13.91 -11.80 -4.16
C TYR A 123 -14.59 -11.08 -4.99
N VAL A 124 -15.25 -11.05 -5.14
CA VAL A 124 -15.63 -10.63 -5.91
C VAL A 124 -16.07 -9.70 -6.04
N LEU A 125 -16.06 -9.75 -6.16
CA LEU A 125 -16.22 -9.03 -6.48
C LEU A 125 -16.92 -8.22 -6.25
N ASP A 126 -16.85 -8.32 -5.83
CA ASP A 126 -17.28 -7.77 -5.77
C ASP A 126 -17.80 -6.95 -5.73
N GLU A 127 -17.87 -6.79 -5.52
CA GLU A 127 -18.20 -6.28 -5.62
C GLU A 127 -18.95 -5.65 -6.00
N ARG A 128 -19.39 -5.54 -6.15
CA ARG A 128 -20.02 -5.12 -6.64
C ARG A 128 -21.14 -5.06 -6.41
N PRO A 129 -21.37 -5.00 -6.33
CA PRO A 129 -22.26 -5.10 -6.26
C PRO A 129 -23.09 -5.04 -6.52
N GLU A 130 -23.10 -5.12 -6.60
CA GLU A 130 -23.64 -5.41 -6.88
C GLU A 130 -24.29 -5.53 -7.27
N LYS A 131 -24.45 -5.54 -7.20
CA LYS A 131 -24.83 -5.93 -7.57
C LYS A 131 -25.61 -6.08 -7.49
N LYS A 132 -25.80 -6.02 -7.30
CA LYS A 132 -26.21 -6.42 -7.25
C LYS A 132 -26.70 -6.32 -7.17
#